data_91fa6c3844cb94ef6d569654f611dc9e
#
_entry.id   91fa6c3844cb94ef6d569654f611dc9e
#
_cell.length_a   1.000
_cell.length_b   1.000
_cell.length_c   1.000
_cell.angle_alpha   90.00
_cell.angle_beta   90.00
_cell.angle_gamma   90.00
#
_symmetry.space_group_name_H-M   'P 1'
#
loop_
_entity.id
_entity.type
_entity.pdbx_description
1 polymer ?
#
loop_
_entity_poly.entity_id
_entity_poly.type
_entity_poly.pdbx_seq_one_letter_code
_entity_poly.pdbx_strand_id
1 'polypeptide(L)'
;SRGLGDVYKRQSPAQRETFSKRSVFILAAIGSAIGLGSIWRFPYVAYQNGGGAFLIPFLIALLTAGIPMLFLDYAMGHRFRGGAPLTFRRFAKHTETLGWFQVAICFVIACYYSVIIAWSCAYMVYSVKEAWGNNPAEFFNNDFLQSQSSLSVDFVPAVLIPLIIVWVITIGTLALGVQNGVGNMSK
;
A
#
# COMPACT_ATOMS: atom_id res chain seq x y z
N SER A 1 -13.64 -32.04 -1.84
CA SER A 1 -13.50 -30.58 -1.87
C SER A 1 -12.48 -30.18 -2.93
N ARG A 2 -12.99 -29.65 -4.04
CA ARG A 2 -12.16 -29.07 -5.11
C ARG A 2 -11.68 -27.71 -4.61
N GLY A 3 -10.47 -27.68 -4.03
CA GLY A 3 -9.91 -26.47 -3.45
C GLY A 3 -9.37 -25.50 -4.49
N LEU A 4 -9.10 -24.26 -4.07
CA LEU A 4 -8.45 -23.18 -4.84
C LEU A 4 -7.25 -23.65 -5.70
N GLY A 5 -6.58 -24.75 -5.33
CA GLY A 5 -5.50 -25.37 -6.10
C GLY A 5 -5.89 -25.82 -7.52
N ASP A 6 -7.15 -26.19 -7.76
CA ASP A 6 -7.60 -26.63 -9.08
C ASP A 6 -7.88 -25.45 -10.02
N VAL A 7 -8.27 -24.30 -9.48
CA VAL A 7 -8.45 -23.05 -10.25
C VAL A 7 -7.09 -22.57 -10.80
N TYR A 8 -6.05 -22.64 -9.98
CA TYR A 8 -4.69 -22.25 -10.39
C TYR A 8 -4.01 -23.24 -11.34
N LYS A 9 -4.37 -24.53 -11.31
CA LYS A 9 -3.89 -25.54 -12.28
C LYS A 9 -4.44 -25.33 -13.67
N ARG A 10 -5.61 -24.71 -13.82
CA ARG A 10 -6.26 -24.47 -15.11
C ARG A 10 -5.70 -23.26 -15.88
N GLN A 11 -4.98 -22.36 -15.23
CA GLN A 11 -4.27 -21.30 -15.93
C GLN A 11 -2.98 -21.86 -16.53
N SER A 12 -2.95 -21.99 -17.85
CA SER A 12 -1.71 -22.34 -18.57
C SER A 12 -0.64 -21.27 -18.28
N PRO A 13 0.65 -21.63 -18.27
CA PRO A 13 1.75 -20.67 -18.07
C PRO A 13 1.69 -19.48 -19.04
N ALA A 14 1.08 -19.64 -20.21
CA ALA A 14 0.89 -18.61 -21.22
C ALA A 14 -0.20 -17.56 -20.88
N GLN A 15 -1.06 -17.81 -19.89
CA GLN A 15 -2.15 -16.90 -19.48
C GLN A 15 -1.81 -16.04 -18.27
N ARG A 16 -0.60 -16.18 -17.70
CA ARG A 16 -0.20 -15.37 -16.55
C ARG A 16 0.37 -14.05 -17.02
N GLU A 17 -0.20 -12.97 -16.55
CA GLU A 17 0.33 -11.64 -16.77
C GLU A 17 1.71 -11.49 -16.12
N THR A 18 2.64 -10.94 -16.89
CA THR A 18 4.01 -10.64 -16.45
C THR A 18 4.37 -9.21 -16.86
N PHE A 19 5.30 -8.59 -16.13
CA PHE A 19 5.83 -7.29 -16.54
C PHE A 19 6.57 -7.41 -17.89
N SER A 20 6.35 -6.45 -18.78
CA SER A 20 6.90 -6.45 -20.13
C SER A 20 8.44 -6.33 -20.18
N LYS A 21 9.02 -5.63 -19.21
CA LYS A 21 10.47 -5.38 -19.10
C LYS A 21 10.92 -5.41 -17.64
N ARG A 22 12.17 -5.78 -17.39
CA ARG A 22 12.80 -5.76 -16.08
C ARG A 22 12.77 -4.37 -15.44
N SER A 23 12.97 -3.30 -16.22
CA SER A 23 12.89 -1.92 -15.73
C SER A 23 11.50 -1.55 -15.21
N VAL A 24 10.43 -2.00 -15.88
CA VAL A 24 9.05 -1.75 -15.44
C VAL A 24 8.77 -2.46 -14.11
N PHE A 25 9.26 -3.69 -13.95
CA PHE A 25 9.18 -4.40 -12.67
C PHE A 25 9.91 -3.65 -11.55
N ILE A 26 11.14 -3.17 -11.82
CA ILE A 26 11.93 -2.43 -10.82
C ILE A 26 11.22 -1.12 -10.44
N LEU A 27 10.69 -0.37 -11.40
CA LEU A 27 9.95 0.87 -11.14
C LEU A 27 8.67 0.60 -10.33
N ALA A 28 7.93 -0.46 -10.67
CA ALA A 28 6.75 -0.86 -9.91
C ALA A 28 7.11 -1.27 -8.47
N ALA A 29 8.22 -2.00 -8.27
CA ALA A 29 8.70 -2.39 -6.95
C ALA A 29 9.15 -1.17 -6.12
N ILE A 30 9.87 -0.23 -6.73
CA ILE A 30 10.25 1.04 -6.09
C ILE A 30 9.00 1.85 -5.74
N GLY A 31 8.06 2.00 -6.68
CA GLY A 31 6.81 2.72 -6.45
C GLY A 31 5.96 2.12 -5.32
N SER A 32 5.93 0.80 -5.20
CA SER A 32 5.23 0.14 -4.08
C SER A 32 5.94 0.32 -2.73
N ALA A 33 7.26 0.49 -2.73
CA ALA A 33 8.04 0.73 -1.51
C ALA A 33 7.98 2.19 -1.03
N ILE A 34 7.86 3.15 -1.97
CA ILE A 34 7.73 4.58 -1.66
C ILE A 34 6.26 4.88 -1.35
N GLY A 35 5.90 4.79 -0.08
CA GLY A 35 4.58 5.16 0.41
C GLY A 35 4.58 6.50 1.13
N LEU A 36 3.39 7.02 1.42
CA LEU A 36 3.19 8.24 2.22
C LEU A 36 3.93 8.18 3.57
N GLY A 37 4.02 6.99 4.17
CA GLY A 37 4.78 6.78 5.40
C GLY A 37 6.26 7.15 5.29
N SER A 38 6.89 6.92 4.14
CA SER A 38 8.28 7.28 3.90
C SER A 38 8.47 8.79 3.73
N ILE A 39 7.44 9.50 3.26
CA ILE A 39 7.53 10.92 2.96
C ILE A 39 7.26 11.77 4.21
N TRP A 40 6.25 11.45 5.01
CA TRP A 40 5.86 12.29 6.15
C TRP A 40 6.15 11.65 7.52
N ARG A 41 5.86 10.34 7.67
CA ARG A 41 6.00 9.69 8.99
C ARG A 41 7.45 9.42 9.36
N PHE A 42 8.26 8.98 8.40
CA PHE A 42 9.67 8.67 8.66
C PHE A 42 10.47 9.90 9.12
N PRO A 43 10.42 11.07 8.45
CA PRO A 43 11.09 12.27 8.93
C PRO A 43 10.61 12.73 10.31
N TYR A 44 9.30 12.62 10.57
CA TYR A 44 8.73 12.96 11.88
C TYR A 44 9.25 12.06 13.00
N VAL A 45 9.25 10.74 12.78
CA VAL A 45 9.79 9.77 13.74
C VAL A 45 11.29 9.99 13.94
N ALA A 46 12.05 10.23 12.88
CA ALA A 46 13.47 10.54 12.97
C ALA A 46 13.73 11.79 13.81
N TYR A 47 12.95 12.86 13.59
CA TYR A 47 13.04 14.10 14.39
C TYR A 47 12.78 13.84 15.87
N GLN A 48 11.70 13.12 16.22
CA GLN A 48 11.35 12.81 17.61
C GLN A 48 12.39 11.92 18.32
N ASN A 49 13.13 11.10 17.59
CA ASN A 49 14.08 10.14 18.15
C ASN A 49 15.55 10.56 17.97
N GLY A 50 15.84 11.85 18.02
CA GLY A 50 17.20 12.37 18.01
C GLY A 50 17.76 12.72 16.63
N GLY A 51 16.87 12.91 15.63
CA GLY A 51 17.26 13.38 14.29
C GLY A 51 18.23 12.43 13.60
N GLY A 52 19.42 12.94 13.26
CA GLY A 52 20.44 12.15 12.56
C GLY A 52 20.92 10.89 13.31
N ALA A 53 20.89 10.90 14.64
CA ALA A 53 21.26 9.73 15.44
C ALA A 53 20.33 8.53 15.21
N PHE A 54 19.06 8.78 14.90
CA PHE A 54 18.08 7.73 14.55
C PHE A 54 18.47 6.94 13.31
N LEU A 55 19.23 7.53 12.37
CA LEU A 55 19.63 6.85 11.14
C LEU A 55 20.54 5.67 11.37
N ILE A 56 21.33 5.68 12.45
CA ILE A 56 22.26 4.58 12.79
C ILE A 56 21.50 3.28 13.09
N PRO A 57 20.60 3.22 14.11
CA PRO A 57 19.83 2.02 14.37
C PRO A 57 18.90 1.65 13.21
N PHE A 58 18.38 2.63 12.47
CA PHE A 58 17.59 2.38 11.28
C PHE A 58 18.40 1.63 10.20
N LEU A 59 19.62 2.07 9.89
CA LEU A 59 20.49 1.39 8.92
C LEU A 59 20.86 -0.01 9.37
N ILE A 60 21.14 -0.21 10.66
CA ILE A 60 21.43 -1.54 11.21
C ILE A 60 20.20 -2.45 11.02
N ALA A 61 19.00 -1.98 11.38
CA ALA A 61 17.77 -2.74 11.21
C ALA A 61 17.46 -3.03 9.71
N LEU A 62 17.73 -2.07 8.83
CA LEU A 62 17.57 -2.24 7.40
C LEU A 62 18.48 -3.34 6.85
N LEU A 63 19.75 -3.33 7.22
CA LEU A 63 20.74 -4.30 6.73
C LEU A 63 20.53 -5.69 7.33
N THR A 64 20.15 -5.78 8.62
CA THR A 64 20.04 -7.06 9.33
C THR A 64 18.68 -7.73 9.17
N ALA A 65 17.61 -6.96 9.04
CA ALA A 65 16.24 -7.47 8.95
C ALA A 65 15.56 -7.09 7.63
N GLY A 66 15.58 -5.81 7.23
CA GLY A 66 14.83 -5.32 6.08
C GLY A 66 15.26 -5.98 4.77
N ILE A 67 16.53 -5.93 4.45
CA ILE A 67 17.09 -6.51 3.21
C ILE A 67 16.91 -8.04 3.16
N PRO A 68 17.27 -8.82 4.21
CA PRO A 68 17.04 -10.26 4.21
C PRO A 68 15.58 -10.66 4.03
N MET A 69 14.64 -9.95 4.68
CA MET A 69 13.21 -10.19 4.50
C MET A 69 12.75 -9.91 3.08
N LEU A 70 13.22 -8.84 2.46
CA LEU A 70 12.93 -8.51 1.07
C LEU A 70 13.42 -9.61 0.11
N PHE A 71 14.64 -10.12 0.32
CA PHE A 71 15.16 -11.26 -0.45
C PHE A 71 14.29 -12.51 -0.28
N LEU A 72 13.84 -12.79 0.93
CA LEU A 72 12.94 -13.92 1.20
C LEU A 72 11.62 -13.78 0.44
N ASP A 73 11.00 -12.60 0.48
CA ASP A 73 9.74 -12.32 -0.20
C ASP A 73 9.86 -12.52 -1.72
N TYR A 74 10.89 -11.94 -2.33
CA TYR A 74 11.14 -12.12 -3.77
C TYR A 74 11.47 -13.56 -4.14
N ALA A 75 12.27 -14.26 -3.33
CA ALA A 75 12.62 -15.66 -3.57
C ALA A 75 11.37 -16.56 -3.50
N MET A 76 10.51 -16.36 -2.51
CA MET A 76 9.25 -17.09 -2.36
C MET A 76 8.28 -16.76 -3.50
N GLY A 77 8.11 -15.48 -3.84
CA GLY A 77 7.26 -15.05 -4.93
C GLY A 77 7.71 -15.61 -6.28
N HIS A 78 9.00 -15.60 -6.56
CA HIS A 78 9.57 -16.14 -7.79
C HIS A 78 9.45 -17.66 -7.88
N ARG A 79 9.70 -18.37 -6.79
CA ARG A 79 9.67 -19.84 -6.74
C ARG A 79 8.25 -20.40 -6.85
N PHE A 80 7.31 -19.85 -6.11
CA PHE A 80 5.97 -20.44 -5.97
C PHE A 80 4.94 -19.81 -6.92
N ARG A 81 5.16 -18.59 -7.38
CA ARG A 81 4.32 -17.86 -8.37
C ARG A 81 2.83 -17.97 -8.08
N GLY A 82 2.41 -17.59 -6.88
CA GLY A 82 1.03 -17.67 -6.42
C GLY A 82 0.70 -16.57 -5.42
N GLY A 83 -0.58 -16.43 -5.08
CA GLY A 83 -1.00 -15.58 -3.96
C GLY A 83 -0.42 -16.06 -2.63
N ALA A 84 -0.43 -15.21 -1.60
CA ALA A 84 0.18 -15.51 -0.30
C ALA A 84 -0.28 -16.86 0.30
N PRO A 85 -1.60 -17.19 0.39
CA PRO A 85 -2.03 -18.47 0.97
C PRO A 85 -1.47 -19.67 0.22
N LEU A 86 -1.46 -19.61 -1.12
CA LEU A 86 -0.95 -20.69 -1.94
C LEU A 86 0.57 -20.84 -1.85
N THR A 87 1.28 -19.73 -1.76
CA THR A 87 2.74 -19.70 -1.61
C THR A 87 3.16 -20.34 -0.29
N PHE A 88 2.56 -19.92 0.81
CA PHE A 88 2.82 -20.48 2.12
C PHE A 88 2.42 -21.96 2.23
N ARG A 89 1.28 -22.38 1.66
CA ARG A 89 0.86 -23.78 1.60
C ARG A 89 1.84 -24.66 0.84
N ARG A 90 2.45 -24.14 -0.25
CA ARG A 90 3.47 -24.86 -1.01
C ARG A 90 4.79 -24.97 -0.28
N PHE A 91 5.06 -24.04 0.62
CA PHE A 91 6.22 -24.09 1.50
C PHE A 91 6.03 -25.16 2.60
N ALA A 92 4.91 -25.08 3.35
CA ALA A 92 4.49 -26.10 4.31
C ALA A 92 2.96 -26.05 4.49
N LYS A 93 2.31 -27.22 4.68
CA LYS A 93 0.84 -27.28 4.82
C LYS A 93 0.30 -26.45 5.98
N HIS A 94 1.02 -26.38 7.08
CA HIS A 94 0.60 -25.64 8.29
C HIS A 94 0.78 -24.13 8.18
N THR A 95 1.52 -23.63 7.18
CA THR A 95 1.77 -22.19 7.03
C THR A 95 0.75 -21.48 6.15
N GLU A 96 -0.24 -22.18 5.60
CA GLU A 96 -1.34 -21.58 4.82
C GLU A 96 -2.07 -20.48 5.62
N THR A 97 -2.26 -20.67 6.92
CA THR A 97 -2.89 -19.70 7.82
C THR A 97 -2.15 -18.37 7.84
N LEU A 98 -0.81 -18.38 7.80
CA LEU A 98 -0.01 -17.16 7.71
C LEU A 98 -0.29 -16.39 6.40
N GLY A 99 -0.49 -17.11 5.30
CA GLY A 99 -0.87 -16.51 4.03
C GLY A 99 -2.24 -15.83 4.08
N TRP A 100 -3.22 -16.44 4.73
CA TRP A 100 -4.53 -15.82 4.95
C TRP A 100 -4.45 -14.62 5.89
N PHE A 101 -3.62 -14.70 6.94
CA PHE A 101 -3.37 -13.56 7.83
C PHE A 101 -2.77 -12.37 7.07
N GLN A 102 -1.83 -12.63 6.15
CA GLN A 102 -1.26 -11.60 5.29
C GLN A 102 -2.34 -10.95 4.38
N VAL A 103 -3.25 -11.74 3.82
CA VAL A 103 -4.37 -11.22 3.03
C VAL A 103 -5.28 -10.32 3.87
N ALA A 104 -5.60 -10.74 5.11
CA ALA A 104 -6.40 -9.94 6.03
C ALA A 104 -5.71 -8.61 6.37
N ILE A 105 -4.41 -8.62 6.64
CA ILE A 105 -3.62 -7.40 6.88
C ILE A 105 -3.68 -6.47 5.65
N CYS A 106 -3.46 -7.01 4.44
CA CYS A 106 -3.52 -6.22 3.21
C CYS A 106 -4.90 -5.59 3.01
N PHE A 107 -5.97 -6.32 3.32
CA PHE A 107 -7.34 -5.81 3.24
C PHE A 107 -7.55 -4.62 4.20
N VAL A 108 -7.18 -4.77 5.46
CA VAL A 108 -7.29 -3.70 6.47
C VAL A 108 -6.48 -2.47 6.05
N ILE A 109 -5.24 -2.68 5.56
CA ILE A 109 -4.40 -1.60 5.05
C ILE A 109 -5.07 -0.89 3.87
N ALA A 110 -5.61 -1.63 2.91
CA ALA A 110 -6.29 -1.04 1.75
C ALA A 110 -7.46 -0.14 2.17
N CYS A 111 -8.23 -0.54 3.19
CA CYS A 111 -9.35 0.23 3.70
C CYS A 111 -8.91 1.59 4.28
N TYR A 112 -7.98 1.62 5.23
CA TYR A 112 -7.61 2.88 5.87
C TYR A 112 -6.63 3.71 5.03
N TYR A 113 -5.75 3.07 4.27
CA TYR A 113 -4.75 3.78 3.49
C TYR A 113 -5.34 4.57 2.33
N SER A 114 -6.43 4.08 1.73
CA SER A 114 -7.18 4.84 0.72
C SER A 114 -7.72 6.16 1.25
N VAL A 115 -8.14 6.19 2.52
CA VAL A 115 -8.57 7.43 3.18
C VAL A 115 -7.40 8.41 3.35
N ILE A 116 -6.23 7.92 3.75
CA ILE A 116 -5.02 8.77 3.88
C ILE A 116 -4.61 9.36 2.52
N ILE A 117 -4.71 8.58 1.45
CA ILE A 117 -4.46 9.07 0.09
C ILE A 117 -5.49 10.16 -0.29
N ALA A 118 -6.76 9.95 0.03
CA ALA A 118 -7.81 10.92 -0.22
C ALA A 118 -7.54 12.25 0.51
N TRP A 119 -7.12 12.19 1.78
CA TRP A 119 -6.68 13.38 2.53
C TRP A 119 -5.51 14.10 1.85
N SER A 120 -4.51 13.35 1.40
CA SER A 120 -3.36 13.92 0.70
C SER A 120 -3.75 14.62 -0.59
N CYS A 121 -4.69 14.03 -1.36
CA CYS A 121 -5.24 14.65 -2.57
C CYS A 121 -6.01 15.94 -2.26
N ALA A 122 -6.82 15.94 -1.21
CA ALA A 122 -7.55 17.14 -0.77
C ALA A 122 -6.57 18.24 -0.32
N TYR A 123 -5.57 17.89 0.49
CA TYR A 123 -4.56 18.84 0.95
C TYR A 123 -3.69 19.40 -0.17
N MET A 124 -3.44 18.63 -1.24
CA MET A 124 -2.78 19.16 -2.43
C MET A 124 -3.56 20.34 -3.05
N VAL A 125 -4.89 20.27 -3.05
CA VAL A 125 -5.74 21.37 -3.52
C VAL A 125 -5.75 22.53 -2.53
N TYR A 126 -5.87 22.25 -1.23
CA TYR A 126 -5.88 23.29 -0.19
C TYR A 126 -4.55 24.04 -0.08
N SER A 127 -3.41 23.39 -0.40
CA SER A 127 -2.09 24.00 -0.36
C SER A 127 -1.91 25.15 -1.35
N VAL A 128 -2.68 25.18 -2.44
CA VAL A 128 -2.61 26.26 -3.45
C VAL A 128 -3.03 27.63 -2.85
N LYS A 129 -3.92 27.61 -1.85
CA LYS A 129 -4.46 28.82 -1.23
C LYS A 129 -4.13 28.94 0.27
N GLU A 130 -3.31 28.02 0.80
CA GLU A 130 -3.00 27.93 2.23
C GLU A 130 -4.27 27.96 3.10
N ALA A 131 -5.28 27.17 2.70
CA ALA A 131 -6.62 27.24 3.28
C ALA A 131 -6.68 26.95 4.80
N TRP A 132 -5.62 26.37 5.37
CA TRP A 132 -5.51 26.09 6.81
C TRP A 132 -5.12 27.32 7.67
N GLY A 133 -4.76 28.46 7.06
CA GLY A 133 -4.40 29.70 7.75
C GLY A 133 -3.30 29.51 8.80
N ASN A 134 -3.48 30.14 9.97
CA ASN A 134 -2.48 30.13 11.04
C ASN A 134 -2.57 28.89 11.97
N ASN A 135 -3.64 28.09 11.89
CA ASN A 135 -3.85 26.93 12.76
C ASN A 135 -4.22 25.66 11.96
N PRO A 136 -3.22 24.98 11.37
CA PRO A 136 -3.46 23.77 10.57
C PRO A 136 -4.16 22.64 11.34
N ALA A 137 -3.92 22.51 12.65
CA ALA A 137 -4.53 21.44 13.45
C ALA A 137 -6.04 21.66 13.66
N GLU A 138 -6.46 22.88 13.87
CA GLU A 138 -7.86 23.25 14.01
C GLU A 138 -8.60 23.09 12.69
N PHE A 139 -8.04 23.57 11.60
CA PHE A 139 -8.57 23.36 10.25
C PHE A 139 -8.74 21.87 9.94
N PHE A 140 -7.74 21.02 10.24
CA PHE A 140 -7.81 19.59 9.99
C PHE A 140 -8.95 18.92 10.74
N ASN A 141 -9.08 19.21 12.04
CA ASN A 141 -10.07 18.52 12.89
C ASN A 141 -11.49 19.08 12.71
N ASN A 142 -11.64 20.41 12.66
CA ASN A 142 -12.94 21.06 12.71
C ASN A 142 -13.53 21.31 11.32
N ASP A 143 -12.73 21.83 10.38
CA ASP A 143 -13.23 22.22 9.07
C ASP A 143 -13.15 21.07 8.06
N PHE A 144 -12.02 20.34 8.04
CA PHE A 144 -11.79 19.28 7.06
C PHE A 144 -12.41 17.94 7.45
N LEU A 145 -12.10 17.42 8.65
CA LEU A 145 -12.66 16.16 9.14
C LEU A 145 -14.03 16.31 9.76
N GLN A 146 -14.36 17.51 10.25
CA GLN A 146 -15.59 17.78 11.02
C GLN A 146 -15.76 16.78 12.15
N SER A 147 -14.65 16.49 12.86
CA SER A 147 -14.61 15.45 13.89
C SER A 147 -15.50 15.83 15.06
N GLN A 148 -16.54 15.05 15.29
CA GLN A 148 -17.47 15.21 16.40
C GLN A 148 -17.06 14.30 17.55
N SER A 149 -17.41 14.69 18.77
CA SER A 149 -17.16 13.91 19.99
C SER A 149 -18.04 12.66 20.14
N SER A 150 -19.04 12.51 19.25
CA SER A 150 -19.95 11.36 19.20
C SER A 150 -19.74 10.55 17.93
N LEU A 151 -19.98 9.25 17.99
CA LEU A 151 -20.03 8.38 16.82
C LEU A 151 -21.21 8.81 15.94
N SER A 152 -20.94 9.50 14.86
CA SER A 152 -21.91 9.82 13.82
C SER A 152 -21.51 9.12 12.50
N VAL A 153 -22.50 8.80 11.68
CA VAL A 153 -22.29 8.17 10.35
C VAL A 153 -22.43 9.23 9.27
N ASP A 154 -22.06 10.47 9.57
CA ASP A 154 -22.15 11.58 8.64
C ASP A 154 -20.98 11.55 7.65
N PHE A 155 -21.31 11.55 6.36
CA PHE A 155 -20.28 11.59 5.32
C PHE A 155 -19.86 13.05 5.07
N VAL A 156 -18.58 13.32 5.30
CA VAL A 156 -17.99 14.63 5.01
C VAL A 156 -17.62 14.69 3.52
N PRO A 157 -18.26 15.55 2.71
CA PRO A 157 -18.02 15.61 1.26
C PRO A 157 -16.56 15.91 0.90
N ALA A 158 -15.87 16.70 1.72
CA ALA A 158 -14.46 17.05 1.54
C ALA A 158 -13.52 15.82 1.58
N VAL A 159 -13.91 14.77 2.30
CA VAL A 159 -13.19 13.50 2.38
C VAL A 159 -13.75 12.49 1.38
N LEU A 160 -15.07 12.42 1.23
CA LEU A 160 -15.76 11.41 0.43
C LEU A 160 -15.46 11.56 -1.07
N ILE A 161 -15.46 12.77 -1.60
CA ILE A 161 -15.22 13.01 -3.04
C ILE A 161 -13.80 12.55 -3.45
N PRO A 162 -12.72 12.98 -2.79
CA PRO A 162 -11.38 12.47 -3.09
C PRO A 162 -11.27 10.94 -2.91
N LEU A 163 -11.94 10.38 -1.92
CA LEU A 163 -11.94 8.94 -1.66
C LEU A 163 -12.56 8.16 -2.83
N ILE A 164 -13.70 8.60 -3.36
CA ILE A 164 -14.33 8.00 -4.54
C ILE A 164 -13.38 8.08 -5.74
N ILE A 165 -12.75 9.21 -5.97
CA ILE A 165 -11.77 9.39 -7.06
C ILE A 165 -10.62 8.40 -6.93
N VAL A 166 -10.04 8.27 -5.74
CA VAL A 166 -8.96 7.32 -5.45
C VAL A 166 -9.40 5.89 -5.74
N TRP A 167 -10.59 5.49 -5.31
CA TRP A 167 -11.11 4.15 -5.58
C TRP A 167 -11.38 3.90 -7.06
N VAL A 168 -11.94 4.86 -7.77
CA VAL A 168 -12.17 4.75 -9.23
C VAL A 168 -10.85 4.57 -9.98
N ILE A 169 -9.82 5.36 -9.65
CA ILE A 169 -8.50 5.23 -10.26
C ILE A 169 -7.88 3.87 -9.92
N THR A 170 -7.94 3.45 -8.66
CA THR A 170 -7.36 2.19 -8.20
C THR A 170 -8.02 0.99 -8.87
N ILE A 171 -9.35 0.93 -8.86
CA ILE A 171 -10.11 -0.16 -9.50
C ILE A 171 -9.89 -0.14 -11.01
N GLY A 172 -9.91 1.04 -11.64
CA GLY A 172 -9.65 1.18 -13.06
C GLY A 172 -8.25 0.68 -13.45
N THR A 173 -7.24 1.04 -12.68
CA THR A 173 -5.86 0.58 -12.89
C THR A 173 -5.74 -0.93 -12.76
N LEU A 174 -6.36 -1.51 -11.73
CA LEU A 174 -6.36 -2.97 -11.52
C LEU A 174 -7.14 -3.72 -12.61
N ALA A 175 -8.27 -3.16 -13.09
CA ALA A 175 -9.07 -3.76 -14.15
C ALA A 175 -8.33 -3.81 -15.49
N LEU A 176 -7.39 -2.89 -15.74
CA LEU A 176 -6.52 -2.89 -16.93
C LEU A 176 -5.38 -3.93 -16.86
N GLY A 177 -5.22 -4.61 -15.72
CA GLY A 177 -4.22 -5.65 -15.51
C GLY A 177 -2.81 -5.15 -15.23
N VAL A 178 -1.85 -6.09 -15.15
CA VAL A 178 -0.47 -5.78 -14.73
C VAL A 178 0.29 -4.96 -15.78
N GLN A 179 0.12 -5.27 -17.06
CA GLN A 179 0.88 -4.58 -18.12
C GLN A 179 0.34 -3.20 -18.44
N ASN A 180 -0.97 -3.11 -18.72
CA ASN A 180 -1.60 -1.88 -19.20
C ASN A 180 -2.04 -0.96 -18.04
N GLY A 181 -2.32 -1.52 -16.88
CA GLY A 181 -2.67 -0.79 -15.68
C GLY A 181 -1.42 -0.43 -14.86
N VAL A 182 -0.98 -1.35 -14.01
CA VAL A 182 0.12 -1.11 -13.05
C VAL A 182 1.44 -0.75 -13.75
N GLY A 183 1.78 -1.44 -14.85
CA GLY A 183 3.01 -1.22 -15.59
C GLY A 183 3.09 0.15 -16.26
N ASN A 184 1.97 0.71 -16.73
CA ASN A 184 1.95 2.05 -17.32
C ASN A 184 1.89 3.16 -16.25
N MET A 185 1.20 2.92 -15.14
CA MET A 185 1.16 3.88 -14.02
C MET A 185 2.49 4.01 -13.29
N SER A 186 3.37 2.99 -13.38
CA SER A 186 4.69 3.00 -12.74
C SER A 186 5.78 3.68 -13.56
N LYS A 187 5.49 4.08 -14.79
CA LYS A 187 6.40 4.85 -15.67
C LYS A 187 6.28 6.35 -15.42
#